data_e1afb11b41bb3a3b9f2ffdea7a79adcc
#
_entry.id   e1afb11b41bb3a3b9f2ffdea7a79adcc
#
_cell.length_a   1.000
_cell.length_b   1.000
_cell.length_c   1.000
_cell.angle_alpha   90.00
_cell.angle_beta   90.00
_cell.angle_gamma   90.00
#
_symmetry.space_group_name_H-M   'P 1'
#
loop_
_entity.id
_entity.type
_entity.pdbx_description
1 polymer ?
#
loop_
_entity_poly.entity_id
_entity_poly.type
_entity_poly.pdbx_seq_one_letter_code
_entity_poly.pdbx_strand_id
1 'polypeptide(L)'
;MNGKEYQVKAMRTNDGLGIERIMNMADNLEQGVEDNVPDAGIDLGGIINGLFELSGEVGELTDMVKKWIFHESSFDEEHAKKELGDVMWYVAMICESFNWSLDEIMQMNIEKLEKRYPDGFDVIKANNRSPEDV
;
A
#
# COMPACT_ATOMS: atom_id res chain seq x y z
N MET A 1 -33.28 -9.05 -0.17
CA MET A 1 -32.31 -8.77 -1.25
C MET A 1 -31.46 -10.01 -1.45
N ASN A 2 -31.38 -10.55 -2.64
CA ASN A 2 -30.50 -11.67 -3.00
C ASN A 2 -29.19 -11.16 -3.62
N GLY A 3 -28.21 -12.06 -3.85
CA GLY A 3 -26.89 -11.68 -4.36
C GLY A 3 -26.94 -10.97 -5.73
N LYS A 4 -27.81 -11.38 -6.62
CA LYS A 4 -27.98 -10.76 -7.93
C LYS A 4 -28.54 -9.32 -7.82
N GLU A 5 -29.53 -9.12 -6.95
CA GLU A 5 -30.08 -7.79 -6.69
C GLU A 5 -29.03 -6.87 -6.06
N TYR A 6 -28.20 -7.40 -5.13
CA TYR A 6 -27.09 -6.65 -4.55
C TYR A 6 -26.07 -6.24 -5.62
N GLN A 7 -25.64 -7.19 -6.45
CA GLN A 7 -24.65 -6.94 -7.50
C GLN A 7 -25.12 -5.83 -8.46
N VAL A 8 -26.37 -5.89 -8.92
CA VAL A 8 -26.95 -4.86 -9.80
C VAL A 8 -26.95 -3.49 -9.12
N LYS A 9 -27.32 -3.42 -7.84
CA LYS A 9 -27.36 -2.15 -7.09
C LYS A 9 -25.96 -1.61 -6.80
N ALA A 10 -25.02 -2.48 -6.41
CA ALA A 10 -23.64 -2.11 -6.13
C ALA A 10 -22.92 -1.60 -7.38
N MET A 11 -23.10 -2.26 -8.52
CA MET A 11 -22.44 -1.88 -9.78
C MET A 11 -22.96 -0.56 -10.39
N ARG A 12 -23.99 0.05 -9.86
CA ARG A 12 -24.42 1.41 -10.26
C ARG A 12 -23.34 2.47 -10.07
N THR A 13 -22.40 2.26 -9.17
CA THR A 13 -21.27 3.17 -8.90
C THR A 13 -20.02 2.82 -9.68
N ASN A 14 -20.02 1.72 -10.43
CA ASN A 14 -18.93 1.33 -11.31
C ASN A 14 -19.24 1.82 -12.73
N ASP A 15 -18.45 2.77 -13.23
CA ASP A 15 -18.64 3.35 -14.58
C ASP A 15 -18.06 2.48 -15.71
N GLY A 16 -17.32 1.42 -15.37
CA GLY A 16 -16.72 0.50 -16.34
C GLY A 16 -15.50 1.03 -17.09
N LEU A 17 -15.01 2.23 -16.76
CA LEU A 17 -13.91 2.91 -17.46
C LEU A 17 -12.52 2.59 -16.87
N GLY A 18 -12.38 1.56 -16.05
CA GLY A 18 -11.12 1.24 -15.38
C GLY A 18 -9.95 1.01 -16.35
N ILE A 19 -10.17 0.22 -17.39
CA ILE A 19 -9.11 -0.08 -18.40
C ILE A 19 -8.72 1.17 -19.20
N GLU A 20 -9.69 1.99 -19.57
CA GLU A 20 -9.43 3.24 -20.30
C GLU A 20 -8.58 4.20 -19.47
N ARG A 21 -8.86 4.31 -18.16
CA ARG A 21 -8.04 5.13 -17.24
C ARG A 21 -6.61 4.61 -17.11
N ILE A 22 -6.42 3.28 -17.04
CA ILE A 22 -5.07 2.69 -16.99
C ILE A 22 -4.31 3.01 -18.28
N MET A 23 -4.93 2.84 -19.44
CA MET A 23 -4.31 3.13 -20.74
C MET A 23 -3.97 4.62 -20.88
N ASN A 24 -4.92 5.49 -20.56
CA ASN A 24 -4.68 6.94 -20.61
C ASN A 24 -3.55 7.38 -19.66
N MET A 25 -3.47 6.77 -18.47
CA MET A 25 -2.39 7.06 -17.55
C MET A 25 -1.03 6.58 -18.10
N ALA A 26 -0.97 5.38 -18.67
CA ALA A 26 0.25 4.86 -19.28
C ALA A 26 0.72 5.76 -20.44
N ASP A 27 -0.20 6.16 -21.31
CA ASP A 27 0.09 7.07 -22.43
C ASP A 27 0.60 8.44 -21.94
N ASN A 28 -0.02 9.01 -20.90
CA ASN A 28 0.40 10.29 -20.32
C ASN A 28 1.80 10.21 -19.71
N LEU A 29 2.13 9.11 -19.03
CA LEU A 29 3.45 8.87 -18.46
C LEU A 29 4.53 8.74 -19.54
N GLU A 30 4.21 8.05 -20.65
CA GLU A 30 5.14 7.90 -21.79
C GLU A 30 5.39 9.24 -22.51
N GLN A 31 4.36 10.07 -22.61
CA GLN A 31 4.44 11.36 -23.32
C GLN A 31 4.98 12.51 -22.45
N GLY A 32 5.15 12.31 -21.15
CA GLY A 32 5.61 13.36 -20.22
C GLY A 32 4.64 14.53 -20.10
N VAL A 33 3.32 14.28 -20.18
CA VAL A 33 2.28 15.31 -20.06
C VAL A 33 2.15 15.74 -18.59
N GLU A 34 2.53 16.97 -18.30
CA GLU A 34 2.91 17.48 -16.98
C GLU A 34 1.79 17.72 -15.96
N ASP A 35 0.51 17.74 -16.33
CA ASP A 35 -0.48 18.40 -15.47
C ASP A 35 -0.97 17.60 -14.24
N ASN A 36 -0.63 16.32 -14.10
CA ASN A 36 -0.99 15.53 -12.90
C ASN A 36 -0.08 14.32 -12.65
N VAL A 37 1.11 14.29 -13.21
CA VAL A 37 2.04 13.17 -13.08
C VAL A 37 3.29 13.64 -12.35
N PRO A 38 3.65 13.03 -11.21
CA PRO A 38 4.98 13.25 -10.65
C PRO A 38 6.02 12.78 -11.66
N ASP A 39 7.01 13.54 -11.91
CA ASP A 39 8.20 13.34 -12.76
C ASP A 39 8.23 12.27 -13.88
N ALA A 40 8.91 12.58 -14.99
CA ALA A 40 9.18 11.65 -16.07
C ALA A 40 9.89 10.37 -15.57
N GLY A 41 9.43 9.20 -16.02
CA GLY A 41 10.08 7.92 -15.72
C GLY A 41 9.38 7.05 -14.67
N ILE A 42 8.11 7.34 -14.34
CA ILE A 42 7.31 6.48 -13.46
C ILE A 42 7.00 5.15 -14.16
N ASP A 43 7.26 4.05 -13.48
CA ASP A 43 6.86 2.70 -13.90
C ASP A 43 5.48 2.33 -13.33
N LEU A 44 4.42 2.60 -14.08
CA LEU A 44 3.05 2.25 -13.68
C LEU A 44 2.87 0.73 -13.48
N GLY A 45 3.54 -0.09 -14.29
CA GLY A 45 3.50 -1.54 -14.18
C GLY A 45 4.13 -2.01 -12.88
N GLY A 46 5.29 -1.46 -12.53
CA GLY A 46 5.97 -1.70 -11.26
C GLY A 46 5.16 -1.28 -10.04
N ILE A 47 4.47 -0.13 -10.11
CA ILE A 47 3.58 0.34 -9.04
C ILE A 47 2.43 -0.64 -8.81
N ILE A 48 1.72 -1.03 -9.87
CA ILE A 48 0.56 -1.94 -9.78
C ILE A 48 1.00 -3.29 -9.25
N ASN A 49 2.07 -3.86 -9.83
CA ASN A 49 2.61 -5.14 -9.39
C ASN A 49 3.07 -5.08 -7.93
N GLY A 50 3.85 -4.05 -7.58
CA GLY A 50 4.36 -3.88 -6.22
C GLY A 50 3.24 -3.79 -5.18
N LEU A 51 2.14 -3.07 -5.45
CA LEU A 51 1.01 -2.95 -4.54
C LEU A 51 0.24 -4.28 -4.39
N PHE A 52 0.08 -5.05 -5.46
CA PHE A 52 -0.62 -6.35 -5.39
C PHE A 52 0.19 -7.37 -4.61
N GLU A 53 1.47 -7.50 -4.93
CA GLU A 53 2.36 -8.45 -4.29
C GLU A 53 2.64 -8.08 -2.82
N LEU A 54 2.83 -6.78 -2.51
CA LEU A 54 2.93 -6.32 -1.12
C LEU A 54 1.73 -6.78 -0.28
N SER A 55 0.52 -6.73 -0.86
CA SER A 55 -0.69 -7.21 -0.20
C SER A 55 -0.68 -8.72 -0.02
N GLY A 56 -0.10 -9.46 -0.96
CA GLY A 56 0.10 -10.91 -0.90
C GLY A 56 1.02 -11.30 0.25
N GLU A 57 2.22 -10.72 0.30
CA GLU A 57 3.24 -11.02 1.33
C GLU A 57 2.76 -10.69 2.75
N VAL A 58 2.08 -9.56 2.92
CA VAL A 58 1.42 -9.23 4.18
C VAL A 58 0.35 -10.28 4.54
N GLY A 59 -0.36 -10.82 3.55
CA GLY A 59 -1.33 -11.90 3.71
C GLY A 59 -0.68 -13.21 4.18
N GLU A 60 0.48 -13.58 3.62
CA GLU A 60 1.22 -14.79 4.00
C GLU A 60 1.73 -14.71 5.44
N LEU A 61 2.35 -13.59 5.81
CA LEU A 61 2.75 -13.35 7.20
C LEU A 61 1.56 -13.37 8.16
N THR A 62 0.43 -12.79 7.75
CA THR A 62 -0.81 -12.80 8.55
C THR A 62 -1.35 -14.22 8.74
N ASP A 63 -1.32 -15.06 7.71
CA ASP A 63 -1.75 -16.46 7.81
C ASP A 63 -0.85 -17.27 8.73
N MET A 64 0.45 -17.07 8.70
CA MET A 64 1.40 -17.69 9.64
C MET A 64 1.06 -17.35 11.10
N VAL A 65 0.85 -16.06 11.40
CA VAL A 65 0.47 -15.60 12.75
C VAL A 65 -0.90 -16.14 13.15
N LYS A 66 -1.88 -16.13 12.24
CA LYS A 66 -3.20 -16.72 12.47
C LYS A 66 -3.10 -18.20 12.82
N LYS A 67 -2.34 -18.99 12.07
CA LYS A 67 -2.15 -20.42 12.31
C LYS A 67 -1.47 -20.67 13.67
N TRP A 68 -0.47 -19.87 13.99
CA TRP A 68 0.21 -19.95 15.28
C TRP A 68 -0.75 -19.73 16.45
N ILE A 69 -1.57 -18.66 16.40
CA ILE A 69 -2.45 -18.28 17.51
C ILE A 69 -3.69 -19.18 17.59
N PHE A 70 -4.37 -19.41 16.47
CA PHE A 70 -5.71 -20.01 16.48
C PHE A 70 -5.73 -21.50 16.09
N HIS A 71 -4.67 -22.00 15.46
CA HIS A 71 -4.56 -23.43 15.13
C HIS A 71 -3.49 -24.13 15.97
N GLU A 72 -2.91 -23.44 16.96
CA GLU A 72 -1.86 -23.97 17.84
C GLU A 72 -0.67 -24.60 17.08
N SER A 73 -0.40 -24.12 15.88
CA SER A 73 0.73 -24.54 15.05
C SER A 73 2.04 -24.00 15.61
N SER A 74 3.15 -24.68 15.35
CA SER A 74 4.48 -24.11 15.62
C SER A 74 4.69 -22.86 14.76
N PHE A 75 5.31 -21.82 15.35
CA PHE A 75 5.68 -20.62 14.61
C PHE A 75 7.08 -20.80 14.00
N ASP A 76 7.16 -20.71 12.68
CA ASP A 76 8.42 -20.71 11.95
C ASP A 76 8.96 -19.27 11.84
N GLU A 77 9.82 -18.92 12.80
CA GLU A 77 10.41 -17.59 12.89
C GLU A 77 11.29 -17.25 11.66
N GLU A 78 12.03 -18.23 11.14
CA GLU A 78 12.91 -18.01 9.99
C GLU A 78 12.08 -17.74 8.74
N HIS A 79 11.02 -18.49 8.54
CA HIS A 79 10.09 -18.25 7.44
C HIS A 79 9.40 -16.88 7.57
N ALA A 80 8.89 -16.53 8.75
CA ALA A 80 8.27 -15.23 8.99
C ALA A 80 9.21 -14.03 8.71
N LYS A 81 10.51 -14.20 8.99
CA LYS A 81 11.52 -13.18 8.64
C LYS A 81 11.73 -13.06 7.13
N LYS A 82 11.60 -14.13 6.37
CA LYS A 82 11.67 -14.10 4.91
C LYS A 82 10.46 -13.37 4.34
N GLU A 83 9.24 -13.71 4.76
CA GLU A 83 8.03 -13.02 4.33
C GLU A 83 8.08 -11.51 4.64
N LEU A 84 8.58 -11.14 5.83
CA LEU A 84 8.79 -9.74 6.14
C LEU A 84 9.86 -9.07 5.25
N GLY A 85 10.87 -9.83 4.84
CA GLY A 85 11.87 -9.40 3.87
C GLY A 85 11.26 -9.12 2.49
N ASP A 86 10.33 -9.98 2.05
CA ASP A 86 9.62 -9.81 0.77
C ASP A 86 8.68 -8.60 0.81
N VAL A 87 8.00 -8.35 1.94
CA VAL A 87 7.27 -7.07 2.18
C VAL A 87 8.18 -5.86 1.98
N MET A 88 9.40 -5.88 2.55
CA MET A 88 10.35 -4.77 2.39
C MET A 88 10.85 -4.64 0.95
N TRP A 89 11.01 -5.75 0.24
CA TRP A 89 11.40 -5.74 -1.16
C TRP A 89 10.36 -5.05 -2.03
N TYR A 90 9.07 -5.37 -1.85
CA TYR A 90 7.99 -4.70 -2.59
C TYR A 90 7.81 -3.23 -2.21
N VAL A 91 8.08 -2.85 -0.96
CA VAL A 91 8.16 -1.44 -0.58
C VAL A 91 9.27 -0.71 -1.37
N ALA A 92 10.45 -1.31 -1.48
CA ALA A 92 11.54 -0.73 -2.27
C ALA A 92 11.20 -0.66 -3.76
N MET A 93 10.57 -1.70 -4.32
CA MET A 93 10.09 -1.71 -5.71
C MET A 93 9.09 -0.58 -5.99
N ILE A 94 8.15 -0.34 -5.10
CA ILE A 94 7.18 0.76 -5.23
C ILE A 94 7.91 2.10 -5.21
N CYS A 95 8.87 2.29 -4.31
CA CYS A 95 9.68 3.51 -4.26
C CYS A 95 10.43 3.74 -5.56
N GLU A 96 11.12 2.72 -6.06
CA GLU A 96 11.84 2.78 -7.35
C GLU A 96 10.90 3.12 -8.50
N SER A 97 9.72 2.49 -8.54
CA SER A 97 8.72 2.71 -9.60
C SER A 97 8.16 4.14 -9.63
N PHE A 98 8.16 4.84 -8.49
CA PHE A 98 7.80 6.25 -8.38
C PHE A 98 9.00 7.21 -8.47
N ASN A 99 10.22 6.74 -8.60
CA ASN A 99 11.45 7.52 -8.45
C ASN A 99 11.58 8.19 -7.06
N TRP A 100 11.06 7.58 -6.01
CA TRP A 100 11.17 8.06 -4.65
C TRP A 100 12.39 7.49 -3.92
N SER A 101 13.01 8.29 -3.07
CA SER A 101 14.03 7.80 -2.14
C SER A 101 13.38 7.09 -0.95
N LEU A 102 13.76 5.83 -0.73
CA LEU A 102 13.33 5.09 0.46
C LEU A 102 13.81 5.77 1.75
N ASP A 103 15.02 6.33 1.74
CA ASP A 103 15.58 7.08 2.90
C ASP A 103 14.70 8.30 3.23
N GLU A 104 14.25 9.04 2.21
CA GLU A 104 13.36 10.18 2.39
C GLU A 104 12.01 9.75 3.00
N ILE A 105 11.41 8.68 2.49
CA ILE A 105 10.15 8.16 3.02
C ILE A 105 10.28 7.72 4.48
N MET A 106 11.38 7.04 4.83
CA MET A 106 11.67 6.66 6.20
C MET A 106 11.84 7.88 7.10
N GLN A 107 12.57 8.91 6.64
CA GLN A 107 12.78 10.14 7.39
C GLN A 107 11.46 10.89 7.61
N MET A 108 10.65 11.07 6.57
CA MET A 108 9.33 11.71 6.66
C MET A 108 8.41 10.98 7.65
N ASN A 109 8.47 9.65 7.69
CA ASN A 109 7.69 8.88 8.65
C ASN A 109 8.14 9.15 10.10
N ILE A 110 9.44 9.14 10.36
CA ILE A 110 9.99 9.42 11.69
C ILE A 110 9.61 10.85 12.14
N GLU A 111 9.81 11.84 11.29
CA GLU A 111 9.45 13.24 11.61
C GLU A 111 7.95 13.41 11.92
N LYS A 112 7.09 12.73 11.15
CA LYS A 112 5.66 12.69 11.42
C LYS A 112 5.35 12.09 12.80
N LEU A 113 6.00 10.99 13.15
CA LEU A 113 5.81 10.31 14.45
C LEU A 113 6.33 11.14 15.62
N GLU A 114 7.49 11.76 15.47
CA GLU A 114 8.06 12.67 16.49
C GLU A 114 7.17 13.90 16.71
N LYS A 115 6.65 14.50 15.64
CA LYS A 115 5.70 15.61 15.73
C LYS A 115 4.41 15.19 16.44
N ARG A 116 3.89 14.00 16.13
CA ARG A 116 2.64 13.48 16.72
C ARG A 116 2.80 13.05 18.18
N TYR A 117 3.91 12.42 18.50
CA TYR A 117 4.20 11.80 19.79
C TYR A 117 5.56 12.23 20.35
N PRO A 118 5.78 13.53 20.65
CA PRO A 118 7.09 14.04 21.09
C PRO A 118 7.60 13.38 22.37
N ASP A 119 6.70 12.89 23.23
CA ASP A 119 7.01 12.24 24.49
C ASP A 119 6.72 10.72 24.46
N GLY A 120 6.57 10.13 23.26
CA GLY A 120 6.16 8.75 23.06
C GLY A 120 4.66 8.60 22.81
N PHE A 121 4.20 7.34 22.63
CA PHE A 121 2.82 7.05 22.25
C PHE A 121 1.81 7.54 23.29
N ASP A 122 0.78 8.24 22.81
CA ASP A 122 -0.32 8.80 23.61
C ASP A 122 -1.67 8.41 22.98
N VAL A 123 -2.53 7.71 23.76
CA VAL A 123 -3.84 7.22 23.33
C VAL A 123 -4.78 8.38 22.96
N ILE A 124 -4.72 9.52 23.69
CA ILE A 124 -5.58 10.67 23.44
C ILE A 124 -5.19 11.30 22.09
N LYS A 125 -3.90 11.49 21.85
CA LYS A 125 -3.39 12.00 20.56
C LYS A 125 -3.71 11.02 19.42
N ALA A 126 -3.63 9.72 19.64
CA ALA A 126 -3.97 8.71 18.64
C ALA A 126 -5.44 8.74 18.20
N ASN A 127 -6.35 9.06 19.12
CA ASN A 127 -7.80 9.11 18.87
C ASN A 127 -8.29 10.49 18.40
N ASN A 128 -7.52 11.56 18.63
CA ASN A 128 -7.87 12.95 18.25
C ASN A 128 -6.90 13.46 17.16
N ARG A 129 -6.84 12.74 16.04
CA ARG A 129 -5.98 13.13 14.90
C ARG A 129 -6.51 14.42 14.26
N SER A 130 -5.60 15.35 14.01
CA SER A 130 -5.89 16.51 13.17
C SER A 130 -6.01 16.05 11.68
N PRO A 131 -6.83 16.73 10.85
CA PRO A 131 -6.88 16.47 9.41
C PRO A 131 -5.54 16.62 8.69
N GLU A 132 -4.59 17.36 9.28
CA GLU A 132 -3.24 17.57 8.77
C GLU A 132 -2.27 16.43 9.18
N ASP A 133 -2.73 15.46 9.95
CA ASP A 133 -1.96 14.37 10.56
C ASP A 133 -2.06 13.06 9.72
N VAL A 134 -2.20 13.20 8.40
CA VAL A 134 -2.34 12.10 7.45
C VAL A 134 -0.97 11.53 7.10
#